data_6c567365ab00582f9638310d23d4aaba
#
_entry.id   6c567365ab00582f9638310d23d4aaba
#
_cell.length_a   1.000
_cell.length_b   1.000
_cell.length_c   1.000
_cell.angle_alpha   90.00
_cell.angle_beta   90.00
_cell.angle_gamma   90.00
#
_symmetry.space_group_name_H-M   'P 1'
#
loop_
_entity.id
_entity.type
_entity.pdbx_description
1 polymer ?
#
loop_
_entity_poly.entity_id
_entity_poly.type
_entity_poly.pdbx_seq_one_letter_code
_entity_poly.pdbx_strand_id
1 'polypeptide(L)'
;MVLEKDSVARRESAEVVEKLEKQIQAHGREQVVEKVAYIWFNRFCALRFMDVNRYTRIGVVSPAEGQFQPEILAEAKMGHIDEGMVDELVRQQIFALLDGKTPSQDPQAEAYRLLVVAICNYWHGSMPFMFERIADYTELLMPDDLLSGNSILAYTREAMTPDVCEDVEVIGWLYQFYISEKKDEVFEGLKKSRKITPENIPAATQLFTPHWIVRYLVENSLGRLWRLNRPDSRLVEQMDYYIKPEQPESDFLRISSPEEIK
;
A
#
# COMPACT_ATOMS: atom_id res chain seq x y z
N MET A 1 22.01 3.27 15.72
CA MET A 1 21.77 1.81 15.74
C MET A 1 22.21 1.16 14.43
N VAL A 2 21.44 1.19 13.31
CA VAL A 2 21.84 0.51 12.06
C VAL A 2 23.18 0.95 11.49
N LEU A 3 23.51 2.24 11.55
CA LEU A 3 24.74 2.82 11.02
C LEU A 3 25.96 2.77 11.97
N GLU A 4 25.81 2.26 13.17
CA GLU A 4 26.92 2.12 14.11
C GLU A 4 27.94 1.09 13.62
N LYS A 5 29.23 1.33 13.91
CA LYS A 5 30.32 0.47 13.41
C LYS A 5 30.19 -1.00 13.84
N ASP A 6 29.61 -1.24 15.01
CA ASP A 6 29.46 -2.57 15.60
C ASP A 6 28.00 -3.10 15.54
N SER A 7 27.16 -2.49 14.69
CA SER A 7 25.77 -2.93 14.55
C SER A 7 25.65 -4.36 13.99
N VAL A 8 24.60 -5.08 14.42
CA VAL A 8 24.28 -6.41 13.89
C VAL A 8 24.06 -6.34 12.38
N ALA A 9 23.31 -5.32 11.93
CA ALA A 9 23.07 -5.09 10.50
C ALA A 9 24.36 -4.99 9.68
N ARG A 10 25.40 -4.32 10.19
CA ARG A 10 26.69 -4.19 9.49
C ARG A 10 27.47 -5.50 9.48
N ARG A 11 27.32 -6.36 10.48
CA ARG A 11 27.97 -7.69 10.49
C ARG A 11 27.30 -8.68 9.55
N GLU A 12 25.99 -8.64 9.46
CA GLU A 12 25.18 -9.59 8.68
C GLU A 12 24.96 -9.16 7.22
N SER A 13 24.90 -7.85 6.98
CA SER A 13 24.52 -7.29 5.68
C SER A 13 25.32 -6.02 5.35
N ALA A 14 26.65 -6.08 5.38
CA ALA A 14 27.53 -4.94 5.14
C ALA A 14 27.24 -4.18 3.84
N GLU A 15 26.96 -4.90 2.74
CA GLU A 15 26.64 -4.30 1.44
C GLU A 15 25.35 -3.48 1.49
N VAL A 16 24.35 -3.95 2.23
CA VAL A 16 23.06 -3.29 2.37
C VAL A 16 23.20 -2.01 3.20
N VAL A 17 24.02 -2.05 4.26
CA VAL A 17 24.34 -0.87 5.06
C VAL A 17 25.12 0.16 4.24
N GLU A 18 26.08 -0.28 3.40
CA GLU A 18 26.81 0.62 2.50
C GLU A 18 25.87 1.29 1.48
N LYS A 19 24.89 0.57 0.93
CA LYS A 19 23.86 1.14 0.06
C LYS A 19 23.04 2.21 0.80
N LEU A 20 22.65 1.95 2.05
CA LEU A 20 21.94 2.92 2.88
C LEU A 20 22.79 4.18 3.10
N GLU A 21 24.08 4.04 3.44
CA GLU A 21 24.98 5.17 3.61
C GLU A 21 25.12 6.02 2.33
N LYS A 22 25.24 5.38 1.17
CA LYS A 22 25.27 6.07 -0.13
C LYS A 22 23.97 6.84 -0.41
N GLN A 23 22.81 6.27 -0.09
CA GLN A 23 21.53 6.96 -0.24
C GLN A 23 21.42 8.17 0.69
N ILE A 24 21.86 8.02 1.94
CA ILE A 24 21.87 9.13 2.91
C ILE A 24 22.83 10.25 2.47
N GLN A 25 23.99 9.90 1.91
CA GLN A 25 24.93 10.89 1.38
C GLN A 25 24.36 11.63 0.15
N ALA A 26 23.62 10.94 -0.71
CA ALA A 26 23.08 11.51 -1.94
C ALA A 26 21.83 12.38 -1.70
N HIS A 27 20.95 11.98 -0.79
CA HIS A 27 19.61 12.58 -0.63
C HIS A 27 19.36 13.21 0.74
N GLY A 28 20.23 12.94 1.71
CA GLY A 28 20.02 13.33 3.10
C GLY A 28 19.21 12.31 3.90
N ARG A 29 19.42 12.30 5.22
CA ARG A 29 18.81 11.32 6.13
C ARG A 29 17.29 11.41 6.16
N GLU A 30 16.75 12.62 6.23
CA GLU A 30 15.28 12.84 6.31
C GLU A 30 14.57 12.29 5.09
N GLN A 31 15.05 12.59 3.89
CA GLN A 31 14.43 12.10 2.64
C GLN A 31 14.47 10.59 2.52
N VAL A 32 15.56 9.94 2.96
CA VAL A 32 15.68 8.48 2.94
C VAL A 32 14.69 7.85 3.93
N VAL A 33 14.58 8.40 5.14
CA VAL A 33 13.62 7.92 6.15
C VAL A 33 12.18 8.12 5.66
N GLU A 34 11.85 9.31 5.13
CA GLU A 34 10.52 9.61 4.59
C GLU A 34 10.14 8.65 3.45
N LYS A 35 11.06 8.43 2.51
CA LYS A 35 10.85 7.47 1.40
C LYS A 35 10.57 6.05 1.91
N VAL A 36 11.35 5.57 2.87
CA VAL A 36 11.18 4.21 3.40
C VAL A 36 9.91 4.10 4.25
N ALA A 37 9.60 5.12 5.05
CA ALA A 37 8.36 5.18 5.81
C ALA A 37 7.13 5.11 4.89
N TYR A 38 7.16 5.86 3.77
CA TYR A 38 6.11 5.81 2.75
C TYR A 38 5.96 4.43 2.11
N ILE A 39 7.07 3.78 1.78
CA ILE A 39 7.06 2.42 1.21
C ILE A 39 6.38 1.43 2.18
N TRP A 40 6.76 1.44 3.46
CA TRP A 40 6.18 0.55 4.45
C TRP A 40 4.73 0.88 4.79
N PHE A 41 4.39 2.16 4.85
CA PHE A 41 3.00 2.59 5.01
C PHE A 41 2.10 2.01 3.92
N ASN A 42 2.47 2.17 2.65
CA ASN A 42 1.71 1.62 1.54
C ASN A 42 1.57 0.10 1.60
N ARG A 43 2.65 -0.62 1.92
CA ARG A 43 2.64 -2.08 2.05
C ARG A 43 1.71 -2.55 3.17
N PHE A 44 1.79 -1.94 4.34
CA PHE A 44 0.94 -2.30 5.46
C PHE A 44 -0.55 -2.02 5.18
N CYS A 45 -0.85 -0.88 4.58
CA CYS A 45 -2.22 -0.56 4.17
C CYS A 45 -2.73 -1.54 3.10
N ALA A 46 -1.92 -1.86 2.09
CA ALA A 46 -2.28 -2.81 1.06
C ALA A 46 -2.52 -4.22 1.65
N LEU A 47 -1.60 -4.73 2.47
CA LEU A 47 -1.76 -6.03 3.14
C LEU A 47 -3.01 -6.06 4.03
N ARG A 48 -3.27 -4.99 4.80
CA ARG A 48 -4.48 -4.91 5.62
C ARG A 48 -5.75 -4.91 4.77
N PHE A 49 -5.77 -4.14 3.69
CA PHE A 49 -6.90 -4.12 2.76
C PHE A 49 -7.15 -5.51 2.14
N MET A 50 -6.07 -6.18 1.74
CA MET A 50 -6.14 -7.54 1.18
C MET A 50 -6.64 -8.56 2.21
N ASP A 51 -6.20 -8.47 3.45
CA ASP A 51 -6.64 -9.34 4.54
C ASP A 51 -8.15 -9.19 4.79
N VAL A 52 -8.62 -7.95 4.95
CA VAL A 52 -10.02 -7.65 5.22
C VAL A 52 -10.93 -8.14 4.09
N ASN A 53 -10.51 -7.93 2.84
CA ASN A 53 -11.26 -8.36 1.66
C ASN A 53 -11.03 -9.83 1.27
N ARG A 54 -10.27 -10.58 2.09
CA ARG A 54 -9.97 -12.01 1.87
C ARG A 54 -9.32 -12.29 0.52
N TYR A 55 -8.46 -11.38 0.05
CA TYR A 55 -7.63 -11.59 -1.14
C TYR A 55 -6.42 -12.46 -0.82
N THR A 56 -6.06 -12.56 0.45
CA THR A 56 -5.09 -13.49 1.01
C THR A 56 -5.80 -14.67 1.68
N ARG A 57 -5.17 -15.85 1.67
CA ARG A 57 -5.71 -17.05 2.35
C ARG A 57 -5.54 -16.96 3.87
N ILE A 58 -4.60 -16.15 4.32
CA ILE A 58 -4.21 -15.99 5.72
C ILE A 58 -3.99 -14.50 5.99
N GLY A 59 -4.40 -14.04 7.17
CA GLY A 59 -4.20 -12.65 7.60
C GLY A 59 -2.73 -12.36 7.89
N VAL A 60 -2.12 -11.50 7.07
CA VAL A 60 -0.71 -11.10 7.22
C VAL A 60 -0.54 -10.03 8.30
N VAL A 61 -1.42 -9.04 8.31
CA VAL A 61 -1.48 -7.94 9.29
C VAL A 61 -2.60 -8.18 10.30
N SER A 62 -3.62 -8.91 9.89
CA SER A 62 -4.84 -9.14 10.65
C SER A 62 -4.71 -10.38 11.53
N PRO A 63 -5.21 -10.33 12.78
CA PRO A 63 -5.38 -11.53 13.59
C PRO A 63 -6.59 -12.34 13.12
N ALA A 64 -6.59 -13.64 13.41
CA ALA A 64 -7.79 -14.44 13.33
C ALA A 64 -8.82 -13.98 14.39
N GLU A 65 -10.08 -14.36 14.21
CA GLU A 65 -11.16 -14.00 15.13
C GLU A 65 -10.85 -14.43 16.56
N GLY A 66 -10.94 -13.50 17.50
CA GLY A 66 -10.64 -13.74 18.92
C GLY A 66 -9.16 -13.79 19.27
N GLN A 67 -8.25 -13.52 18.32
CA GLN A 67 -6.81 -13.47 18.55
C GLN A 67 -6.26 -12.04 18.49
N PHE A 68 -5.04 -11.84 19.01
CA PHE A 68 -4.38 -10.53 19.02
C PHE A 68 -3.19 -10.47 18.04
N GLN A 69 -2.53 -11.60 17.82
CA GLN A 69 -1.38 -11.70 16.92
C GLN A 69 -1.84 -11.89 15.47
N PRO A 70 -1.06 -11.40 14.48
CA PRO A 70 -1.33 -11.68 13.08
C PRO A 70 -1.47 -13.18 12.83
N GLU A 71 -2.47 -13.57 12.04
CA GLU A 71 -2.79 -14.99 11.80
C GLU A 71 -1.60 -15.76 11.23
N ILE A 72 -0.84 -15.15 10.29
CA ILE A 72 0.34 -15.79 9.71
C ILE A 72 1.42 -16.12 10.76
N LEU A 73 1.58 -15.29 11.78
CA LEU A 73 2.52 -15.60 12.87
C LEU A 73 1.98 -16.70 13.79
N ALA A 74 0.68 -16.70 14.05
CA ALA A 74 0.05 -17.74 14.86
C ALA A 74 0.18 -19.11 14.17
N GLU A 75 -0.07 -19.19 12.86
CA GLU A 75 0.12 -20.41 12.07
C GLU A 75 1.59 -20.84 12.00
N ALA A 76 2.52 -19.91 11.83
CA ALA A 76 3.96 -20.22 11.84
C ALA A 76 4.42 -20.85 13.18
N LYS A 77 3.87 -20.39 14.31
CA LYS A 77 4.13 -21.00 15.64
C LYS A 77 3.58 -22.42 15.76
N MET A 78 2.55 -22.77 15.00
CA MET A 78 2.01 -24.13 14.93
C MET A 78 2.73 -24.99 13.89
N GLY A 79 3.76 -24.46 13.24
CA GLY A 79 4.54 -25.16 12.23
C GLY A 79 3.98 -25.04 10.81
N HIS A 80 3.01 -24.17 10.58
CA HIS A 80 2.37 -24.01 9.30
C HIS A 80 2.83 -22.70 8.62
N ILE A 81 3.61 -22.83 7.55
CA ILE A 81 3.97 -21.73 6.65
C ILE A 81 3.75 -22.20 5.21
N ASP A 82 3.01 -21.42 4.43
CA ASP A 82 2.72 -21.75 3.02
C ASP A 82 4.02 -21.79 2.19
N GLU A 83 4.30 -22.95 1.63
CA GLU A 83 5.52 -23.23 0.83
C GLU A 83 5.53 -22.48 -0.51
N GLY A 84 4.37 -22.13 -1.02
CA GLY A 84 4.23 -21.34 -2.26
C GLY A 84 4.51 -19.86 -2.05
N MET A 85 4.41 -19.36 -0.82
CA MET A 85 4.56 -17.94 -0.48
C MET A 85 5.90 -17.61 0.17
N VAL A 86 6.51 -18.58 0.86
CA VAL A 86 7.74 -18.37 1.63
C VAL A 86 8.78 -19.43 1.24
N ASP A 87 9.95 -18.95 0.79
CA ASP A 87 11.06 -19.83 0.40
C ASP A 87 11.52 -20.73 1.55
N GLU A 88 12.02 -21.93 1.18
CA GLU A 88 12.49 -22.96 2.12
C GLU A 88 13.52 -22.41 3.12
N LEU A 89 14.50 -21.64 2.66
CA LEU A 89 15.53 -21.09 3.54
C LEU A 89 14.95 -20.12 4.57
N VAL A 90 14.02 -19.27 4.14
CA VAL A 90 13.33 -18.32 5.03
C VAL A 90 12.45 -19.06 6.02
N ARG A 91 11.74 -20.12 5.61
CA ARG A 91 10.94 -20.96 6.51
C ARG A 91 11.81 -21.62 7.59
N GLN A 92 12.95 -22.15 7.20
CA GLN A 92 13.89 -22.74 8.16
C GLN A 92 14.42 -21.72 9.17
N GLN A 93 14.72 -20.50 8.74
CA GLN A 93 15.13 -19.40 9.63
C GLN A 93 14.01 -19.03 10.62
N ILE A 94 12.77 -18.90 10.13
CA ILE A 94 11.59 -18.59 10.96
C ILE A 94 11.40 -19.68 12.01
N PHE A 95 11.42 -20.96 11.63
CA PHE A 95 11.28 -22.05 12.57
C PHE A 95 12.45 -22.12 13.57
N ALA A 96 13.67 -21.85 13.13
CA ALA A 96 14.84 -21.82 14.01
C ALA A 96 14.73 -20.71 15.07
N LEU A 97 14.16 -19.55 14.72
CA LEU A 97 13.86 -18.46 15.66
C LEU A 97 12.76 -18.88 16.64
N LEU A 98 11.63 -19.37 16.14
CA LEU A 98 10.46 -19.71 16.96
C LEU A 98 10.73 -20.90 17.90
N ASP A 99 11.57 -21.84 17.48
CA ASP A 99 12.03 -22.99 18.30
C ASP A 99 13.15 -22.61 19.28
N GLY A 100 13.65 -21.38 19.28
CA GLY A 100 14.76 -20.95 20.13
C GLY A 100 16.13 -21.53 19.75
N LYS A 101 16.27 -22.06 18.53
CA LYS A 101 17.53 -22.59 18.00
C LYS A 101 18.50 -21.49 17.57
N THR A 102 17.98 -20.34 17.20
CA THR A 102 18.75 -19.14 16.86
C THR A 102 18.63 -18.12 17.99
N PRO A 103 19.76 -17.61 18.54
CA PRO A 103 19.72 -16.57 19.54
C PRO A 103 19.06 -15.30 19.04
N SER A 104 18.05 -14.80 19.74
CA SER A 104 17.35 -13.55 19.43
C SER A 104 16.84 -12.92 20.73
N GLN A 105 16.73 -11.59 20.75
CA GLN A 105 16.14 -10.85 21.86
C GLN A 105 14.61 -10.94 21.82
N ASP A 106 14.04 -10.95 20.61
CA ASP A 106 12.60 -11.16 20.37
C ASP A 106 12.39 -12.06 19.14
N PRO A 107 12.41 -13.39 19.34
CA PRO A 107 12.25 -14.34 18.24
C PRO A 107 10.96 -14.20 17.47
N GLN A 108 9.87 -13.77 18.15
CA GLN A 108 8.57 -13.61 17.49
C GLN A 108 8.53 -12.38 16.59
N ALA A 109 9.09 -11.27 17.04
CA ALA A 109 9.19 -10.07 16.23
C ALA A 109 10.08 -10.29 15.01
N GLU A 110 11.23 -10.93 15.18
CA GLU A 110 12.14 -11.28 14.07
C GLU A 110 11.49 -12.24 13.08
N ALA A 111 10.86 -13.32 13.56
CA ALA A 111 10.14 -14.26 12.71
C ALA A 111 9.00 -13.58 11.91
N TYR A 112 8.26 -12.68 12.56
CA TYR A 112 7.19 -11.95 11.91
C TYR A 112 7.72 -10.97 10.84
N ARG A 113 8.83 -10.30 11.09
CA ARG A 113 9.49 -9.44 10.08
C ARG A 113 9.89 -10.25 8.84
N LEU A 114 10.47 -11.43 9.02
CA LEU A 114 10.80 -12.34 7.90
C LEU A 114 9.55 -12.77 7.12
N LEU A 115 8.45 -13.08 7.81
CA LEU A 115 7.18 -13.41 7.18
C LEU A 115 6.66 -12.23 6.33
N VAL A 116 6.63 -11.02 6.88
CA VAL A 116 6.17 -9.82 6.15
C VAL A 116 7.02 -9.56 4.91
N VAL A 117 8.35 -9.66 5.02
CA VAL A 117 9.27 -9.49 3.87
C VAL A 117 9.00 -10.55 2.81
N ALA A 118 8.87 -11.82 3.19
CA ALA A 118 8.61 -12.91 2.28
C ALA A 118 7.28 -12.72 1.53
N ILE A 119 6.22 -12.33 2.23
CA ILE A 119 4.91 -12.07 1.64
C ILE A 119 4.93 -10.85 0.68
N CYS A 120 5.63 -9.77 1.04
CA CYS A 120 5.82 -8.65 0.13
C CYS A 120 6.57 -9.09 -1.15
N ASN A 121 7.60 -9.92 -1.03
CA ASN A 121 8.34 -10.45 -2.16
C ASN A 121 7.52 -11.44 -3.01
N TYR A 122 6.64 -12.21 -2.39
CA TYR A 122 5.68 -13.05 -3.11
C TYR A 122 4.73 -12.20 -3.98
N TRP A 123 4.13 -11.17 -3.39
CA TRP A 123 3.21 -10.28 -4.11
C TRP A 123 3.89 -9.40 -5.16
N HIS A 124 5.21 -9.21 -5.07
CA HIS A 124 5.97 -8.55 -6.13
C HIS A 124 5.74 -9.20 -7.51
N GLY A 125 5.60 -10.52 -7.58
CA GLY A 125 5.34 -11.22 -8.83
C GLY A 125 4.07 -10.79 -9.55
N SER A 126 3.04 -10.41 -8.80
CA SER A 126 1.73 -10.02 -9.35
C SER A 126 1.51 -8.50 -9.35
N MET A 127 2.08 -7.78 -8.37
CA MET A 127 1.90 -6.35 -8.19
C MET A 127 3.22 -5.62 -7.93
N PRO A 128 4.17 -5.62 -8.92
CA PRO A 128 5.51 -5.05 -8.72
C PRO A 128 5.51 -3.55 -8.43
N PHE A 129 4.48 -2.83 -8.83
CA PHE A 129 4.31 -1.40 -8.57
C PHE A 129 3.91 -1.09 -7.12
N MET A 130 3.25 -2.03 -6.43
CA MET A 130 2.84 -1.87 -5.03
C MET A 130 3.85 -2.53 -4.08
N PHE A 131 4.32 -3.69 -4.45
CA PHE A 131 5.28 -4.48 -3.68
C PHE A 131 6.61 -4.55 -4.44
N GLU A 132 7.39 -3.48 -4.44
CA GLU A 132 8.76 -3.53 -4.93
C GLU A 132 9.55 -4.60 -4.18
N ARG A 133 10.42 -5.32 -4.90
CA ARG A 133 11.18 -6.41 -4.29
C ARG A 133 12.06 -5.87 -3.16
N ILE A 134 11.93 -6.48 -1.99
CA ILE A 134 12.75 -6.18 -0.84
C ILE A 134 14.01 -7.04 -0.91
N ALA A 135 15.13 -6.42 -1.20
CA ALA A 135 16.45 -7.01 -1.19
C ALA A 135 17.51 -5.94 -0.90
N ASP A 136 17.11 -4.91 -0.15
CA ASP A 136 17.92 -3.72 0.07
C ASP A 136 17.72 -3.11 1.48
N TYR A 137 18.22 -1.90 1.66
CA TYR A 137 18.18 -1.19 2.93
C TYR A 137 16.77 -0.87 3.46
N THR A 138 15.72 -1.02 2.65
CA THR A 138 14.34 -0.76 3.11
C THR A 138 13.92 -1.77 4.19
N GLU A 139 14.44 -2.99 4.15
CA GLU A 139 14.24 -3.99 5.19
C GLU A 139 14.89 -3.58 6.51
N LEU A 140 16.11 -3.02 6.46
CA LEU A 140 16.83 -2.55 7.66
C LEU A 140 16.11 -1.42 8.39
N LEU A 141 15.28 -0.66 7.68
CA LEU A 141 14.53 0.48 8.21
C LEU A 141 13.05 0.13 8.48
N MET A 142 12.67 -1.15 8.39
CA MET A 142 11.36 -1.59 8.86
C MET A 142 11.23 -1.29 10.36
N PRO A 143 10.07 -0.81 10.85
CA PRO A 143 9.87 -0.62 12.28
C PRO A 143 10.16 -1.89 13.09
N ASP A 144 10.89 -1.75 14.20
CA ASP A 144 11.25 -2.88 15.05
C ASP A 144 10.03 -3.46 15.76
N ASP A 145 9.13 -2.58 16.22
CA ASP A 145 7.90 -2.98 16.89
C ASP A 145 6.72 -3.01 15.91
N LEU A 146 6.36 -4.22 15.50
CA LEU A 146 5.18 -4.50 14.66
C LEU A 146 4.05 -5.21 15.42
N LEU A 147 4.32 -5.74 16.62
CA LEU A 147 3.41 -6.64 17.33
C LEU A 147 2.73 -6.00 18.55
N SER A 148 3.25 -4.89 19.07
CA SER A 148 2.65 -4.24 20.24
C SER A 148 1.33 -3.53 19.90
N GLY A 149 0.57 -3.23 20.95
CA GLY A 149 -0.67 -2.44 20.84
C GLY A 149 -0.48 -0.99 20.37
N ASN A 150 0.75 -0.48 20.41
CA ASN A 150 1.12 0.87 19.95
C ASN A 150 1.92 0.84 18.64
N SER A 151 1.95 -0.30 17.97
CA SER A 151 2.67 -0.45 16.70
C SER A 151 1.92 0.22 15.54
N ILE A 152 2.64 0.52 14.47
CA ILE A 152 2.03 1.01 13.22
C ILE A 152 0.95 0.04 12.70
N LEU A 153 1.11 -1.27 12.88
CA LEU A 153 0.11 -2.24 12.46
C LEU A 153 -1.15 -2.22 13.34
N ALA A 154 -1.02 -1.92 14.64
CA ALA A 154 -2.17 -1.74 15.50
C ALA A 154 -3.01 -0.52 15.03
N TYR A 155 -2.36 0.61 14.77
CA TYR A 155 -3.04 1.80 14.22
C TYR A 155 -3.61 1.56 12.81
N THR A 156 -2.91 0.82 11.96
CA THR A 156 -3.43 0.44 10.63
C THR A 156 -4.71 -0.38 10.76
N ARG A 157 -4.78 -1.34 11.70
CA ARG A 157 -5.99 -2.13 11.93
C ARG A 157 -7.14 -1.30 12.50
N GLU A 158 -6.83 -0.36 13.39
CA GLU A 158 -7.82 0.55 13.98
C GLU A 158 -8.42 1.49 12.93
N ALA A 159 -7.59 2.06 12.06
CA ALA A 159 -8.01 2.97 11.00
C ALA A 159 -8.73 2.25 9.85
N MET A 160 -8.26 1.04 9.49
CA MET A 160 -8.76 0.25 8.36
C MET A 160 -9.65 -0.89 8.87
N THR A 161 -10.81 -0.52 9.42
CA THR A 161 -11.84 -1.49 9.83
C THR A 161 -12.47 -2.19 8.61
N PRO A 162 -13.16 -3.32 8.77
CA PRO A 162 -13.86 -3.98 7.67
C PRO A 162 -14.78 -3.05 6.90
N ASP A 163 -15.59 -2.25 7.60
CA ASP A 163 -16.54 -1.31 6.98
C ASP A 163 -15.82 -0.24 6.14
N VAL A 164 -14.67 0.26 6.64
CA VAL A 164 -13.85 1.25 5.91
C VAL A 164 -13.17 0.63 4.69
N CYS A 165 -12.86 -0.66 4.73
CA CYS A 165 -12.21 -1.38 3.63
C CYS A 165 -13.21 -1.96 2.60
N GLU A 166 -14.51 -1.72 2.71
CA GLU A 166 -15.49 -2.10 1.67
C GLU A 166 -15.20 -1.41 0.34
N ASP A 167 -14.73 -0.16 0.39
CA ASP A 167 -14.36 0.61 -0.80
C ASP A 167 -12.84 0.81 -0.90
N VAL A 168 -12.31 0.59 -2.09
CA VAL A 168 -10.89 0.82 -2.43
C VAL A 168 -10.47 2.28 -2.25
N GLU A 169 -11.41 3.22 -2.20
CA GLU A 169 -11.17 4.63 -1.94
C GLU A 169 -10.38 4.89 -0.67
N VAL A 170 -10.51 4.03 0.35
CA VAL A 170 -9.77 4.17 1.61
C VAL A 170 -8.26 4.31 1.39
N ILE A 171 -7.70 3.59 0.42
CA ILE A 171 -6.27 3.67 0.09
C ILE A 171 -5.90 5.06 -0.42
N GLY A 172 -6.74 5.64 -1.27
CA GLY A 172 -6.57 7.01 -1.77
C GLY A 172 -6.69 8.07 -0.66
N TRP A 173 -7.65 7.92 0.23
CA TRP A 173 -7.82 8.80 1.40
C TRP A 173 -6.62 8.73 2.35
N LEU A 174 -6.14 7.54 2.67
CA LEU A 174 -4.96 7.36 3.53
C LEU A 174 -3.72 8.01 2.91
N TYR A 175 -3.52 7.84 1.61
CA TYR A 175 -2.44 8.52 0.90
C TYR A 175 -2.58 10.04 0.98
N GLN A 176 -3.76 10.58 0.76
CA GLN A 176 -4.00 12.02 0.80
C GLN A 176 -3.76 12.60 2.20
N PHE A 177 -4.13 11.87 3.26
CA PHE A 177 -3.80 12.27 4.63
C PHE A 177 -2.29 12.20 4.89
N TYR A 178 -1.62 11.14 4.44
CA TYR A 178 -0.18 10.99 4.62
C TYR A 178 0.62 12.15 4.03
N ILE A 179 0.24 12.64 2.84
CA ILE A 179 0.96 13.74 2.18
C ILE A 179 0.46 15.13 2.57
N SER A 180 -0.55 15.26 3.44
CA SER A 180 -1.20 16.54 3.74
C SER A 180 -0.23 17.58 4.30
N GLU A 181 0.62 17.21 5.26
CA GLU A 181 1.63 18.10 5.84
C GLU A 181 2.62 18.60 4.77
N LYS A 182 3.10 17.69 3.94
CA LYS A 182 4.00 18.02 2.82
C LYS A 182 3.35 18.96 1.82
N LYS A 183 2.09 18.74 1.54
CA LYS A 183 1.27 19.60 0.69
C LYS A 183 1.19 21.03 1.25
N ASP A 184 0.92 21.16 2.55
CA ASP A 184 0.86 22.46 3.22
C ASP A 184 2.19 23.19 3.18
N GLU A 185 3.32 22.50 3.43
CA GLU A 185 4.67 23.06 3.29
C GLU A 185 4.95 23.58 1.87
N VAL A 186 4.58 22.80 0.85
CA VAL A 186 4.76 23.19 -0.55
C VAL A 186 3.94 24.43 -0.90
N PHE A 187 2.67 24.48 -0.47
CA PHE A 187 1.80 25.64 -0.69
C PHE A 187 2.27 26.89 0.07
N GLU A 188 2.78 26.74 1.29
CA GLU A 188 3.42 27.84 2.00
C GLU A 188 4.68 28.34 1.29
N GLY A 189 5.47 27.41 0.75
CA GLY A 189 6.62 27.75 -0.09
C GLY A 189 6.24 28.56 -1.31
N LEU A 190 5.15 28.17 -2.00
CA LEU A 190 4.62 28.90 -3.15
C LEU A 190 4.18 30.33 -2.78
N LYS A 191 3.51 30.52 -1.65
CA LYS A 191 3.15 31.86 -1.14
C LYS A 191 4.41 32.74 -0.93
N LYS A 192 5.54 32.13 -0.63
CA LYS A 192 6.84 32.78 -0.47
C LYS A 192 7.67 32.82 -1.77
N SER A 193 7.01 32.63 -2.94
CA SER A 193 7.64 32.60 -4.26
C SER A 193 8.74 31.55 -4.45
N ARG A 194 8.72 30.46 -3.69
CA ARG A 194 9.60 29.33 -3.91
C ARG A 194 9.07 28.47 -5.06
N LYS A 195 9.95 27.99 -5.92
CA LYS A 195 9.59 27.06 -7.00
C LYS A 195 9.35 25.66 -6.44
N ILE A 196 8.39 24.92 -7.00
CA ILE A 196 8.18 23.50 -6.71
C ILE A 196 9.33 22.71 -7.29
N THR A 197 9.94 21.86 -6.48
CA THR A 197 10.97 20.91 -6.95
C THR A 197 10.30 19.65 -7.51
N PRO A 198 10.97 18.88 -8.39
CA PRO A 198 10.41 17.65 -8.95
C PRO A 198 9.88 16.68 -7.90
N GLU A 199 10.54 16.56 -6.76
CA GLU A 199 10.16 15.68 -5.65
C GLU A 199 8.86 16.11 -4.98
N ASN A 200 8.55 17.41 -5.04
CA ASN A 200 7.37 18.00 -4.41
C ASN A 200 6.16 18.12 -5.37
N ILE A 201 6.34 17.82 -6.67
CA ILE A 201 5.24 17.85 -7.65
C ILE A 201 4.06 16.95 -7.21
N PRO A 202 4.26 15.69 -6.77
CA PRO A 202 3.16 14.84 -6.31
C PRO A 202 2.35 15.49 -5.19
N ALA A 203 3.02 16.03 -4.16
CA ALA A 203 2.34 16.71 -3.05
C ALA A 203 1.53 17.93 -3.49
N ALA A 204 2.00 18.66 -4.52
CA ALA A 204 1.33 19.85 -5.03
C ALA A 204 0.13 19.55 -5.94
N THR A 205 0.16 18.44 -6.69
CA THR A 205 -0.76 18.15 -7.78
C THR A 205 -1.70 17.00 -7.55
N GLN A 206 -1.35 16.04 -6.69
CA GLN A 206 -2.19 14.89 -6.44
C GLN A 206 -3.39 15.26 -5.58
N LEU A 207 -4.57 14.94 -6.11
CA LEU A 207 -5.84 15.01 -5.43
C LEU A 207 -6.59 13.71 -5.70
N PHE A 208 -6.97 13.03 -4.66
CA PHE A 208 -7.86 11.88 -4.78
C PHE A 208 -9.28 12.39 -4.98
N THR A 209 -9.83 12.20 -6.18
CA THR A 209 -11.18 12.65 -6.50
C THR A 209 -12.19 11.68 -5.90
N PRO A 210 -13.12 12.12 -5.05
CA PRO A 210 -14.15 11.27 -4.48
C PRO A 210 -14.91 10.48 -5.55
N HIS A 211 -15.18 9.21 -5.29
CA HIS A 211 -15.77 8.27 -6.23
C HIS A 211 -17.11 8.75 -6.81
N TRP A 212 -17.94 9.40 -5.99
CA TRP A 212 -19.21 9.95 -6.47
C TRP A 212 -19.04 11.02 -7.55
N ILE A 213 -17.98 11.85 -7.47
CA ILE A 213 -17.67 12.85 -8.51
C ILE A 213 -17.24 12.14 -9.79
N VAL A 214 -16.39 11.10 -9.66
CA VAL A 214 -15.96 10.30 -10.83
C VAL A 214 -17.17 9.62 -11.47
N ARG A 215 -18.04 8.98 -10.70
CA ARG A 215 -19.28 8.38 -11.20
C ARG A 215 -20.18 9.39 -11.86
N TYR A 216 -20.42 10.54 -11.22
CA TYR A 216 -21.20 11.62 -11.80
C TYR A 216 -20.67 12.02 -13.18
N LEU A 217 -19.35 12.23 -13.29
CA LEU A 217 -18.72 12.62 -14.56
C LEU A 217 -18.84 11.51 -15.61
N VAL A 218 -18.55 10.28 -15.27
CA VAL A 218 -18.60 9.13 -16.18
C VAL A 218 -20.02 8.83 -16.63
N GLU A 219 -20.98 8.81 -15.71
CA GLU A 219 -22.37 8.51 -15.99
C GLU A 219 -23.02 9.58 -16.89
N ASN A 220 -22.66 10.85 -16.72
CA ASN A 220 -23.20 11.96 -17.52
C ASN A 220 -22.39 12.29 -18.78
N SER A 221 -21.28 11.63 -19.04
CA SER A 221 -20.51 11.72 -20.29
C SER A 221 -20.58 10.39 -21.07
N LEU A 222 -19.75 9.42 -20.72
CA LEU A 222 -19.71 8.11 -21.40
C LEU A 222 -21.03 7.34 -21.24
N GLY A 223 -21.63 7.37 -20.06
CA GLY A 223 -22.92 6.73 -19.80
C GLY A 223 -24.02 7.32 -20.67
N ARG A 224 -24.02 8.63 -20.84
CA ARG A 224 -24.94 9.32 -21.73
C ARG A 224 -24.74 8.91 -23.19
N LEU A 225 -23.50 8.90 -23.66
CA LEU A 225 -23.14 8.46 -25.01
C LEU A 225 -23.48 6.97 -25.23
N TRP A 226 -23.25 6.12 -24.24
CA TRP A 226 -23.64 4.71 -24.28
C TRP A 226 -25.14 4.54 -24.46
N ARG A 227 -25.94 5.25 -23.66
CA ARG A 227 -27.40 5.19 -23.72
C ARG A 227 -27.93 5.60 -25.10
N LEU A 228 -27.36 6.65 -25.71
CA LEU A 228 -27.74 7.09 -27.06
C LEU A 228 -27.50 6.03 -28.13
N ASN A 229 -26.40 5.29 -28.00
CA ASN A 229 -26.00 4.27 -28.96
C ASN A 229 -26.54 2.87 -28.63
N ARG A 230 -27.02 2.65 -27.41
CA ARG A 230 -27.55 1.40 -26.89
C ARG A 230 -28.79 1.65 -26.03
N PRO A 231 -29.91 2.12 -26.64
CA PRO A 231 -31.13 2.53 -25.89
C PRO A 231 -31.75 1.39 -25.07
N ASP A 232 -31.57 0.11 -25.51
CA ASP A 232 -32.07 -1.06 -24.81
C ASP A 232 -31.17 -1.57 -23.69
N SER A 233 -30.05 -0.90 -23.45
CA SER A 233 -29.09 -1.29 -22.38
C SER A 233 -29.67 -1.01 -21.01
N ARG A 234 -29.64 -2.01 -20.13
CA ARG A 234 -30.04 -1.88 -18.74
C ARG A 234 -28.95 -1.20 -17.84
N LEU A 235 -27.82 -0.80 -18.42
CA LEU A 235 -26.74 -0.14 -17.67
C LEU A 235 -27.20 1.14 -16.96
N VAL A 236 -28.15 1.85 -17.56
CA VAL A 236 -28.73 3.07 -16.98
C VAL A 236 -29.44 2.82 -15.63
N GLU A 237 -29.94 1.62 -15.41
CA GLU A 237 -30.57 1.24 -14.13
C GLU A 237 -29.54 1.19 -12.97
N GLN A 238 -28.25 1.10 -13.31
CA GLN A 238 -27.13 1.05 -12.36
C GLN A 238 -26.41 2.40 -12.20
N MET A 239 -26.90 3.44 -12.89
CA MET A 239 -26.32 4.78 -12.87
C MET A 239 -27.02 5.65 -11.83
N ASP A 240 -26.43 5.77 -10.63
CA ASP A 240 -27.03 6.50 -9.50
C ASP A 240 -26.98 8.02 -9.67
N TYR A 241 -26.01 8.52 -10.44
CA TYR A 241 -25.76 9.96 -10.64
C TYR A 241 -26.14 10.44 -12.04
N TYR A 242 -26.80 9.60 -12.84
CA TYR A 242 -27.18 9.96 -14.20
C TYR A 242 -28.34 10.96 -14.21
N ILE A 243 -28.13 12.12 -14.85
CA ILE A 243 -29.16 13.14 -15.06
C ILE A 243 -29.88 12.85 -16.37
N LYS A 244 -31.16 12.53 -16.27
CA LYS A 244 -32.01 12.35 -17.46
C LYS A 244 -32.20 13.68 -18.15
N PRO A 245 -31.92 13.79 -19.47
CA PRO A 245 -32.14 15.04 -20.21
C PRO A 245 -33.66 15.36 -20.28
N GLU A 246 -34.01 16.62 -20.10
CA GLU A 246 -35.40 17.09 -20.21
C GLU A 246 -35.91 17.12 -21.66
N GLN A 247 -34.98 17.27 -22.61
CA GLN A 247 -35.28 17.34 -24.05
C GLN A 247 -34.60 16.17 -24.78
N PRO A 248 -35.17 15.75 -25.96
CA PRO A 248 -34.54 14.75 -26.80
C PRO A 248 -33.11 15.16 -27.16
N GLU A 249 -32.17 14.23 -27.00
CA GLU A 249 -30.77 14.46 -27.32
C GLU A 249 -30.57 14.52 -28.84
N SER A 250 -29.62 15.35 -29.28
CA SER A 250 -29.29 15.54 -30.66
C SER A 250 -28.68 14.29 -31.30
N ASP A 251 -29.11 13.93 -32.51
CA ASP A 251 -28.63 12.75 -33.24
C ASP A 251 -27.15 12.78 -33.58
N PHE A 252 -26.49 13.95 -33.59
CA PHE A 252 -25.05 14.02 -33.91
C PHE A 252 -24.14 13.40 -32.82
N LEU A 253 -24.67 13.09 -31.65
CA LEU A 253 -23.96 12.31 -30.62
C LEU A 253 -24.04 10.80 -30.85
N ARG A 254 -24.80 10.34 -31.86
CA ARG A 254 -24.85 8.92 -32.22
C ARG A 254 -23.64 8.55 -33.08
N ILE A 255 -22.98 7.47 -32.68
CA ILE A 255 -21.85 6.90 -33.42
C ILE A 255 -22.44 5.89 -34.40
N SER A 256 -22.33 6.15 -35.69
CA SER A 256 -22.86 5.29 -36.75
C SER A 256 -21.87 4.18 -37.13
N SER A 257 -20.58 4.41 -36.92
CA SER A 257 -19.52 3.42 -37.20
C SER A 257 -18.35 3.53 -36.23
N PRO A 258 -17.55 2.48 -36.06
CA PRO A 258 -16.33 2.52 -35.24
C PRO A 258 -15.28 3.55 -35.69
N GLU A 259 -15.34 3.96 -36.97
CA GLU A 259 -14.41 4.94 -37.57
C GLU A 259 -14.70 6.37 -37.12
N GLU A 260 -15.89 6.64 -36.58
CA GLU A 260 -16.24 7.95 -36.00
C GLU A 260 -15.67 8.17 -34.59
N ILE A 261 -15.13 7.11 -33.98
CA ILE A 261 -14.40 7.17 -32.71
C ILE A 261 -12.94 7.56 -33.02
N LYS A 262 -12.63 8.85 -33.01
CA LYS A 262 -11.26 9.34 -33.21
C LYS A 262 -10.67 9.82 -31.88
#